data_3f840f06d81bf01adb7f147946df9bef
#
_entry.id   3f840f06d81bf01adb7f147946df9bef
#
_cell.length_a   1.000
_cell.length_b   1.000
_cell.length_c   1.000
_cell.angle_alpha   90.00
_cell.angle_beta   90.00
_cell.angle_gamma   90.00
#
_symmetry.space_group_name_H-M   'P 1'
#
loop_
_entity.id
_entity.type
_entity.pdbx_description
1 polymer ?
#
loop_
_entity_poly.entity_id
_entity_poly.type
_entity_poly.pdbx_seq_one_letter_code
_entity_poly.pdbx_strand_id
1 'polypeptide(L)'
;SDATFLVGLEHKDAGFIEKIEDALKHPAFPLFLGRRSCPPTLPLVWGLRDGDLLDVLKSESPLLDKQQRKNADTRLRIITESEDGPAIIKDVPVSFDPTFRRFGLRKIKDCYVDIDNPDSTADIISAEHDPMAELR
;
A
#
# COMPACT_ATOMS: atom_id res chain seq x y z
N SER A 1 -18.32 0.67 -3.05
CA SER A 1 -17.50 1.53 -2.20
C SER A 1 -16.15 1.74 -2.88
N ASP A 2 -15.78 2.98 -3.10
CA ASP A 2 -14.53 3.33 -3.78
C ASP A 2 -13.42 3.32 -2.74
N ALA A 3 -12.53 2.32 -2.82
CA ALA A 3 -11.36 2.26 -1.97
C ALA A 3 -10.23 3.10 -2.60
N THR A 4 -9.63 3.98 -1.82
CA THR A 4 -8.47 4.79 -2.23
C THR A 4 -7.24 4.26 -1.52
N PHE A 5 -6.16 4.04 -2.27
CA PHE A 5 -4.90 3.55 -1.77
C PHE A 5 -3.78 4.53 -2.12
N LEU A 6 -2.89 4.76 -1.18
CA LEU A 6 -1.60 5.40 -1.41
C LEU A 6 -0.52 4.31 -1.31
N VAL A 7 0.32 4.21 -2.35
CA VAL A 7 1.42 3.25 -2.40
C VAL A 7 2.73 4.00 -2.39
N GLY A 8 3.59 3.71 -1.43
CA GLY A 8 4.95 4.24 -1.36
C GLY A 8 5.94 3.19 -1.85
N LEU A 9 6.95 3.65 -2.58
CA LEU A 9 8.10 2.86 -3.02
C LEU A 9 9.38 3.57 -2.55
N GLU A 10 10.28 2.81 -1.94
CA GLU A 10 11.58 3.29 -1.50
C GLU A 10 12.69 2.55 -2.23
N HIS A 11 13.71 3.27 -2.64
CA HIS A 11 14.92 2.68 -3.23
C HIS A 11 16.13 3.58 -2.98
N LYS A 12 17.31 2.99 -2.81
CA LYS A 12 18.57 3.71 -2.56
C LYS A 12 19.05 4.54 -3.75
N ASP A 13 18.71 4.11 -4.96
CA ASP A 13 19.05 4.81 -6.20
C ASP A 13 17.90 5.74 -6.60
N ALA A 14 18.10 7.05 -6.41
CA ALA A 14 17.12 8.06 -6.79
C ALA A 14 16.81 8.03 -8.30
N GLY A 15 17.81 7.79 -9.15
CA GLY A 15 17.61 7.70 -10.60
C GLY A 15 16.72 6.53 -11.01
N PHE A 16 16.68 5.46 -10.21
CA PHE A 16 15.73 4.35 -10.43
C PHE A 16 14.29 4.77 -10.11
N ILE A 17 14.08 5.49 -9.01
CA ILE A 17 12.75 6.00 -8.63
C ILE A 17 12.24 7.02 -9.65
N GLU A 18 13.10 7.93 -10.13
CA GLU A 18 12.76 8.89 -11.18
C GLU A 18 12.31 8.18 -12.48
N LYS A 19 12.97 7.09 -12.86
CA LYS A 19 12.56 6.27 -14.02
C LYS A 19 11.20 5.63 -13.84
N ILE A 20 10.89 5.16 -12.62
CA ILE A 20 9.55 4.62 -12.30
C ILE A 20 8.51 5.74 -12.41
N GLU A 21 8.80 6.92 -11.86
CA GLU A 21 7.91 8.08 -11.94
C GLU A 21 7.62 8.45 -13.40
N ASP A 22 8.65 8.56 -14.23
CA ASP A 22 8.51 8.87 -15.65
C ASP A 22 7.70 7.80 -16.40
N ALA A 23 7.98 6.53 -16.15
CA ALA A 23 7.23 5.42 -16.75
C ALA A 23 5.76 5.41 -16.36
N LEU A 24 5.41 5.84 -15.14
CA LEU A 24 4.03 5.97 -14.70
C LEU A 24 3.32 7.20 -15.29
N LYS A 25 4.07 8.29 -15.55
CA LYS A 25 3.54 9.49 -16.21
C LYS A 25 3.35 9.30 -17.71
N HIS A 26 4.21 8.48 -18.34
CA HIS A 26 4.22 8.22 -19.79
C HIS A 26 4.15 6.72 -20.09
N PRO A 27 3.09 6.02 -19.65
CA PRO A 27 3.01 4.58 -19.81
C PRO A 27 2.84 4.18 -21.29
N ALA A 28 3.60 3.17 -21.74
CA ALA A 28 3.51 2.63 -23.10
C ALA A 28 2.14 1.98 -23.38
N PHE A 29 1.43 1.53 -22.34
CA PHE A 29 0.09 0.96 -22.40
C PHE A 29 -0.82 1.57 -21.35
N PRO A 30 -2.13 1.70 -21.61
CA PRO A 30 -3.08 2.16 -20.59
C PRO A 30 -2.99 1.31 -19.32
N LEU A 31 -2.84 1.97 -18.17
CA LEU A 31 -2.77 1.31 -16.88
C LEU A 31 -4.16 0.94 -16.37
N PHE A 32 -4.27 -0.18 -15.68
CA PHE A 32 -5.51 -0.65 -15.10
C PHE A 32 -5.26 -1.45 -13.82
N LEU A 33 -6.23 -1.43 -12.91
CA LEU A 33 -6.17 -2.13 -11.61
C LEU A 33 -6.91 -3.47 -11.72
N GLY A 34 -6.17 -4.52 -12.06
CA GLY A 34 -6.68 -5.88 -12.21
C GLY A 34 -7.41 -6.13 -13.53
N ARG A 35 -8.45 -5.36 -13.86
CA ARG A 35 -9.22 -5.49 -15.09
C ARG A 35 -9.06 -4.25 -15.97
N ARG A 36 -9.07 -4.41 -17.27
CA ARG A 36 -8.98 -3.29 -18.24
C ARG A 36 -10.11 -2.25 -18.09
N SER A 37 -11.25 -2.67 -17.53
CA SER A 37 -12.38 -1.79 -17.23
C SER A 37 -12.21 -0.98 -15.95
N CYS A 38 -11.11 -1.15 -15.22
CA CYS A 38 -10.82 -0.46 -13.97
C CYS A 38 -9.56 0.42 -14.11
N PRO A 39 -9.60 1.51 -14.89
CA PRO A 39 -8.48 2.45 -14.96
C PRO A 39 -8.35 3.20 -13.64
N PRO A 40 -7.14 3.67 -13.29
CA PRO A 40 -6.96 4.58 -12.18
C PRO A 40 -7.75 5.87 -12.38
N THR A 41 -8.46 6.33 -11.36
CA THR A 41 -9.31 7.54 -11.42
C THR A 41 -8.63 8.79 -10.86
N LEU A 42 -7.62 8.60 -10.00
CA LEU A 42 -6.80 9.67 -9.44
C LEU A 42 -5.46 9.77 -10.16
N PRO A 43 -4.75 10.90 -10.03
CA PRO A 43 -3.37 10.98 -10.51
C PRO A 43 -2.55 9.82 -9.95
N LEU A 44 -1.90 9.07 -10.84
CA LEU A 44 -1.15 7.88 -10.47
C LEU A 44 0.11 8.22 -9.67
N VAL A 45 0.73 9.34 -10.01
CA VAL A 45 1.95 9.81 -9.39
C VAL A 45 1.64 10.96 -8.44
N TRP A 46 1.99 10.76 -7.16
CA TRP A 46 1.81 11.77 -6.11
C TRP A 46 3.06 12.62 -5.91
N GLY A 47 4.21 12.19 -6.44
CA GLY A 47 5.50 12.87 -6.45
C GLY A 47 6.57 12.14 -5.67
N LEU A 48 7.78 12.66 -5.77
CA LEU A 48 8.95 12.16 -5.04
C LEU A 48 9.04 12.81 -3.66
N ARG A 49 9.57 12.07 -2.70
CA ARG A 49 9.81 12.52 -1.33
C ARG A 49 11.19 12.04 -0.88
N ASP A 50 11.81 12.80 0.01
CA ASP A 50 13.02 12.38 0.71
C ASP A 50 12.67 11.91 2.11
N GLY A 51 13.27 10.82 2.55
CA GLY A 51 13.08 10.27 3.90
C GLY A 51 12.73 8.80 3.92
N ASP A 52 12.52 8.28 5.11
CA ASP A 52 12.06 6.91 5.33
C ASP A 52 10.62 6.72 4.85
N LEU A 53 10.35 5.60 4.20
CA LEU A 53 9.06 5.30 3.59
C LEU A 53 7.89 5.42 4.57
N LEU A 54 8.07 4.88 5.79
CA LEU A 54 6.99 4.85 6.77
C LEU A 54 6.70 6.25 7.32
N ASP A 55 7.74 7.05 7.57
CA ASP A 55 7.61 8.41 8.08
C ASP A 55 6.96 9.32 7.03
N VAL A 56 7.34 9.17 5.77
CA VAL A 56 6.71 9.89 4.66
C VAL A 56 5.24 9.51 4.50
N LEU A 57 4.90 8.21 4.54
CA LEU A 57 3.50 7.76 4.45
C LEU A 57 2.63 8.28 5.60
N LYS A 58 3.18 8.39 6.81
CA LYS A 58 2.47 8.95 7.98
C LYS A 58 2.25 10.46 7.84
N SER A 59 3.21 11.17 7.26
CA SER A 59 3.15 12.63 7.10
C SER A 59 2.28 13.09 5.93
N GLU A 60 2.01 12.21 4.95
CA GLU A 60 1.18 12.58 3.81
C GLU A 60 -0.29 12.80 4.20
N SER A 61 -0.87 13.83 3.60
CA SER A 61 -2.29 14.12 3.82
C SER A 61 -3.17 12.98 3.32
N PRO A 62 -4.19 12.58 4.09
CA PRO A 62 -5.13 11.55 3.65
C PRO A 62 -5.78 11.91 2.31
N LEU A 63 -5.82 10.98 1.37
CA LEU A 63 -6.45 11.12 0.04
C LEU A 63 -7.99 11.16 0.11
N LEU A 64 -8.55 11.34 1.28
CA LEU A 64 -9.99 11.37 1.51
C LEU A 64 -10.56 12.75 1.18
N ASP A 65 -11.67 12.79 0.47
CA ASP A 65 -12.44 14.02 0.30
C ASP A 65 -13.13 14.43 1.63
N LYS A 66 -13.68 15.65 1.66
CA LYS A 66 -14.35 16.20 2.87
C LYS A 66 -15.54 15.34 3.34
N GLN A 67 -16.23 14.68 2.42
CA GLN A 67 -17.38 13.83 2.73
C GLN A 67 -16.92 12.47 3.28
N GLN A 68 -15.87 11.90 2.67
CA GLN A 68 -15.26 10.66 3.12
C GLN A 68 -14.64 10.80 4.51
N ARG A 69 -13.98 11.93 4.80
CA ARG A 69 -13.45 12.25 6.15
C ARG A 69 -14.49 12.26 7.25
N LYS A 70 -15.73 12.72 6.95
CA LYS A 70 -16.81 12.73 7.94
C LYS A 70 -17.37 11.35 8.29
N ASN A 71 -17.23 10.40 7.36
CA ASN A 71 -17.80 9.06 7.47
C ASN A 71 -16.73 7.96 7.65
N ALA A 72 -15.45 8.32 7.55
CA ALA A 72 -14.35 7.37 7.71
C ALA A 72 -14.04 7.16 9.19
N ASP A 73 -13.62 5.95 9.51
CA ASP A 73 -12.87 5.67 10.71
C ASP A 73 -11.65 6.61 10.75
N THR A 74 -11.37 7.22 11.88
CA THR A 74 -10.25 8.17 12.05
C THR A 74 -8.89 7.52 11.88
N ARG A 75 -8.84 6.20 11.63
CA ARG A 75 -7.62 5.41 11.53
C ARG A 75 -7.34 4.96 10.10
N LEU A 76 -6.14 5.27 9.63
CA LEU A 76 -5.60 4.74 8.37
C LEU A 76 -4.73 3.52 8.65
N ARG A 77 -4.96 2.47 7.88
CA ARG A 77 -4.15 1.26 7.92
C ARG A 77 -2.95 1.41 6.99
N ILE A 78 -1.74 1.16 7.51
CA ILE A 78 -0.50 1.14 6.76
C ILE A 78 0.07 -0.28 6.82
N ILE A 79 0.38 -0.85 5.66
CA ILE A 79 1.03 -2.15 5.52
C ILE A 79 2.40 -1.92 4.90
N THR A 80 3.46 -2.30 5.59
CA THR A 80 4.83 -2.19 5.10
C THR A 80 5.53 -3.54 5.05
N GLU A 81 6.48 -3.71 4.14
CA GLU A 81 7.43 -4.80 4.20
C GLU A 81 8.36 -4.62 5.39
N SER A 82 8.65 -5.69 6.10
CA SER A 82 9.57 -5.68 7.24
C SER A 82 10.14 -7.07 7.45
N GLU A 83 11.46 -7.17 7.61
CA GLU A 83 12.12 -8.46 7.91
C GLU A 83 11.65 -9.07 9.24
N ASP A 84 11.26 -8.21 10.19
CA ASP A 84 10.76 -8.59 11.51
C ASP A 84 9.24 -8.57 11.62
N GLY A 85 8.54 -8.42 10.48
CA GLY A 85 7.09 -8.36 10.44
C GLY A 85 6.43 -9.64 10.97
N PRO A 86 5.40 -9.52 11.83
CA PRO A 86 4.72 -10.67 12.43
C PRO A 86 3.83 -11.44 11.43
N ALA A 87 3.39 -10.81 10.38
CA ALA A 87 2.52 -11.44 9.38
C ALA A 87 3.29 -11.85 8.13
N ILE A 88 2.89 -12.99 7.53
CA ILE A 88 3.50 -13.53 6.32
C ILE A 88 2.45 -13.56 5.22
N ILE A 89 2.77 -12.94 4.08
CA ILE A 89 1.93 -12.96 2.88
C ILE A 89 2.68 -13.67 1.74
N LYS A 90 1.93 -14.44 0.95
CA LYS A 90 2.43 -15.13 -0.24
C LYS A 90 2.01 -14.39 -1.50
N ASP A 91 2.74 -13.33 -1.85
CA ASP A 91 2.42 -12.48 -2.99
C ASP A 91 3.64 -12.00 -3.80
N VAL A 92 4.86 -12.35 -3.37
CA VAL A 92 6.09 -12.00 -4.11
C VAL A 92 6.13 -12.80 -5.42
N PRO A 93 6.05 -12.17 -6.59
CA PRO A 93 6.06 -12.90 -7.85
C PRO A 93 7.45 -13.52 -8.10
N VAL A 94 7.50 -14.84 -8.16
CA VAL A 94 8.70 -15.63 -8.51
C VAL A 94 8.69 -16.02 -9.98
N SER A 95 7.51 -16.32 -10.52
CA SER A 95 7.32 -16.64 -11.92
C SER A 95 5.96 -16.18 -12.42
N PHE A 96 5.95 -15.51 -13.57
CA PHE A 96 4.74 -15.10 -14.28
C PHE A 96 4.36 -16.08 -15.41
N ASP A 97 5.01 -17.26 -15.48
CA ASP A 97 4.68 -18.28 -16.48
C ASP A 97 3.16 -18.53 -16.49
N PRO A 98 2.46 -18.40 -17.63
CA PRO A 98 1.02 -18.61 -17.73
C PRO A 98 0.58 -20.00 -17.28
N THR A 99 1.44 -21.02 -17.44
CA THR A 99 1.15 -22.40 -17.09
C THR A 99 1.47 -22.75 -15.65
N PHE A 100 2.42 -22.00 -15.03
CA PHE A 100 2.90 -22.29 -13.68
C PHE A 100 3.31 -21.01 -12.94
N ARG A 101 2.35 -20.24 -12.47
CA ARG A 101 2.61 -19.04 -11.64
C ARG A 101 3.09 -19.45 -10.26
N ARG A 102 4.16 -18.82 -9.79
CA ARG A 102 4.73 -19.07 -8.46
C ARG A 102 4.88 -17.76 -7.72
N PHE A 103 4.52 -17.82 -6.42
CA PHE A 103 4.66 -16.69 -5.51
C PHE A 103 5.50 -17.10 -4.30
N GLY A 104 6.43 -16.25 -3.93
CA GLY A 104 7.21 -16.34 -2.71
C GLY A 104 6.52 -15.68 -1.53
N LEU A 105 7.09 -15.87 -0.37
CA LEU A 105 6.63 -15.31 0.89
C LEU A 105 7.38 -14.00 1.19
N ARG A 106 6.68 -13.03 1.77
CA ARG A 106 7.28 -11.85 2.41
C ARG A 106 6.66 -11.62 3.77
N LYS A 107 7.43 -11.02 4.65
CA LYS A 107 6.95 -10.59 5.95
C LYS A 107 6.46 -9.14 5.86
N ILE A 108 5.39 -8.85 6.55
CA ILE A 108 4.81 -7.52 6.61
C ILE A 108 4.57 -7.10 8.05
N LYS A 109 4.64 -5.79 8.27
CA LYS A 109 4.19 -5.12 9.49
C LYS A 109 2.93 -4.32 9.14
N ASP A 110 1.93 -4.42 9.99
CA ASP A 110 0.65 -3.75 9.88
C ASP A 110 0.50 -2.75 11.05
N CYS A 111 0.26 -1.49 10.74
CA CYS A 111 0.06 -0.47 11.75
C CYS A 111 -1.08 0.47 11.38
N TYR A 112 -1.66 1.13 12.39
CA TYR A 112 -2.67 2.15 12.20
C TYR A 112 -2.13 3.51 12.63
N VAL A 113 -2.48 4.53 11.85
CA VAL A 113 -2.18 5.93 12.15
C VAL A 113 -3.49 6.68 12.27
N ASP A 114 -3.63 7.47 13.32
CA ASP A 114 -4.79 8.35 13.50
C ASP A 114 -4.64 9.57 12.58
N ILE A 115 -5.70 9.89 11.83
CA ILE A 115 -5.70 11.04 10.91
C ILE A 115 -5.58 12.36 11.68
N ASP A 116 -6.14 12.43 12.88
CA ASP A 116 -6.16 13.64 13.71
C ASP A 116 -4.90 13.78 14.58
N ASN A 117 -4.18 12.67 14.81
CA ASN A 117 -2.92 12.65 15.56
C ASN A 117 -1.91 11.67 14.94
N PRO A 118 -1.16 12.09 13.90
CA PRO A 118 -0.23 11.22 13.17
C PRO A 118 0.93 10.67 14.00
N ASP A 119 1.23 11.29 15.15
CA ASP A 119 2.27 10.81 16.07
C ASP A 119 1.81 9.60 16.91
N SER A 120 0.50 9.33 16.98
CA SER A 120 -0.04 8.15 17.65
C SER A 120 -0.05 6.95 16.71
N THR A 121 1.03 6.19 16.69
CA THR A 121 1.11 4.92 15.96
C THR A 121 0.80 3.77 16.90
N ALA A 122 -0.27 3.02 16.63
CA ALA A 122 -0.54 1.76 17.32
C ALA A 122 -0.04 0.60 16.45
N ASP A 123 1.02 -0.07 16.91
CA ASP A 123 1.45 -1.34 16.30
C ASP A 123 0.41 -2.41 16.63
N ILE A 124 -0.14 -3.05 15.60
CA ILE A 124 -0.94 -4.25 15.82
C ILE A 124 0.02 -5.42 15.96
N ILE A 125 0.15 -5.91 17.19
CA ILE A 125 0.49 -7.31 17.38
C ILE A 125 -0.71 -8.06 16.81
N SER A 126 -0.56 -8.73 15.68
CA SER A 126 -1.65 -9.44 15.00
C SER A 126 -2.35 -10.34 16.02
N ALA A 127 -3.50 -9.90 16.51
CA ALA A 127 -4.47 -10.83 17.05
C ALA A 127 -4.89 -11.68 15.85
N GLU A 128 -4.47 -12.91 15.87
CA GLU A 128 -4.81 -13.96 14.91
C GLU A 128 -6.35 -14.00 14.77
N HIS A 129 -6.85 -13.27 13.78
CA HIS A 129 -8.26 -13.40 13.40
C HIS A 129 -8.36 -14.71 12.63
N ASP A 130 -8.67 -15.77 13.34
CA ASP A 130 -9.02 -17.06 12.74
C ASP A 130 -10.47 -16.97 12.22
N PRO A 131 -10.66 -16.79 10.90
CA PRO A 131 -12.00 -16.70 10.33
C PRO A 131 -12.79 -18.02 10.45
N MET A 132 -12.16 -19.11 10.89
CA MET A 132 -12.82 -20.40 11.10
C MET A 132 -13.37 -20.56 12.53
N ALA A 133 -13.03 -19.66 13.45
CA ALA A 133 -13.56 -19.70 14.82
C ALA A 133 -15.04 -19.26 14.90
N GLU A 134 -15.54 -18.53 13.90
CA GLU A 134 -16.94 -18.05 13.85
C GLU A 134 -17.94 -19.07 13.24
N LEU A 135 -17.47 -20.23 12.78
CA LEU A 135 -18.30 -21.28 12.15
C LEU A 135 -18.60 -22.47 13.08
N ARG A 136 -18.56 -22.26 14.40
CA ARG A 136 -18.97 -23.27 15.38
C ARG A 136 -20.23 -22.87 16.14
#